data_67b7cfb3321dbe3969bbca28416e4736
#
_entry.id   67b7cfb3321dbe3969bbca28416e4736
#
_cell.length_a   1.000
_cell.length_b   1.000
_cell.length_c   1.000
_cell.angle_alpha   90.00
_cell.angle_beta   90.00
_cell.angle_gamma   90.00
#
_symmetry.space_group_name_H-M   'P 1'
#
loop_
_entity.id
_entity.type
_entity.pdbx_description
1 polymer ?
#
loop_
_entity_poly.entity_id
_entity_poly.type
_entity_poly.pdbx_seq_one_letter_code
_entity_poly.pdbx_strand_id
1 'polypeptide(L)'
;MRNIRTFKYFLKEGKNNKFPDIKKSEIDGFVVYLGRDAKSNDHLTFNVADEEDIWMHVKGVPGSHVVIRVRENLPTETTIKKAAELAKKNSKAKDKEHATVVYCQRKFVKKDPGMNDGQVKVDYVNAHDINI
;
A
#
# COMPACT_ATOMS: atom_id res chain seq x y z
N MET A 1 -23.42 2.76 1.52
CA MET A 1 -22.65 3.31 2.63
C MET A 1 -21.20 3.46 2.26
N ARG A 2 -20.60 2.39 1.82
CA ARG A 2 -19.19 2.40 1.46
C ARG A 2 -18.87 3.40 0.36
N ASN A 3 -19.71 3.45 -0.68
CA ASN A 3 -19.49 4.37 -1.78
C ASN A 3 -19.56 5.82 -1.35
N ILE A 4 -20.47 6.12 -0.42
CA ILE A 4 -20.63 7.48 0.08
C ILE A 4 -19.38 7.89 0.86
N ARG A 5 -18.86 6.99 1.70
CA ARG A 5 -17.66 7.27 2.46
C ARG A 5 -16.45 7.50 1.54
N THR A 6 -16.32 6.66 0.53
CA THR A 6 -15.23 6.78 -0.43
C THR A 6 -15.32 8.09 -1.19
N PHE A 7 -16.53 8.48 -1.60
CA PHE A 7 -16.74 9.72 -2.31
C PHE A 7 -16.40 10.93 -1.45
N LYS A 8 -16.83 10.92 -0.19
CA LYS A 8 -16.49 12.02 0.74
C LYS A 8 -14.99 12.14 0.92
N TYR A 9 -14.33 11.02 1.09
CA TYR A 9 -12.87 11.01 1.24
C TYR A 9 -12.20 11.61 0.02
N PHE A 10 -12.63 11.18 -1.15
CA PHE A 10 -12.07 11.66 -2.40
C PHE A 10 -12.24 13.18 -2.56
N LEU A 11 -13.42 13.69 -2.26
CA LEU A 11 -13.66 15.13 -2.34
C LEU A 11 -12.80 15.90 -1.36
N LYS A 12 -12.69 15.41 -0.14
CA LYS A 12 -11.87 16.03 0.89
C LYS A 12 -10.42 16.07 0.46
N GLU A 13 -9.94 14.95 -0.03
CA GLU A 13 -8.58 14.82 -0.53
C GLU A 13 -8.33 15.80 -1.67
N GLY A 14 -9.24 15.86 -2.62
CA GLY A 14 -9.11 16.75 -3.77
C GLY A 14 -9.11 18.21 -3.39
N LYS A 15 -9.85 18.58 -2.34
CA LYS A 15 -9.93 19.98 -1.92
C LYS A 15 -8.71 20.41 -1.12
N ASN A 16 -8.33 19.62 -0.14
CA ASN A 16 -7.30 20.00 0.82
C ASN A 16 -5.93 19.48 0.45
N ASN A 17 -5.88 18.38 -0.25
CA ASN A 17 -4.63 17.76 -0.68
C ASN A 17 -3.59 17.70 0.44
N LYS A 18 -4.02 17.26 1.62
CA LYS A 18 -3.14 17.17 2.80
C LYS A 18 -2.01 16.16 2.61
N PHE A 19 -2.21 15.20 1.73
CA PHE A 19 -1.27 14.13 1.49
C PHE A 19 -0.99 14.04 -0.01
N PRO A 20 -0.32 15.09 -0.55
CA PRO A 20 -0.08 15.17 -1.99
C PRO A 20 0.85 14.07 -2.51
N ASP A 21 1.55 13.39 -1.60
CA ASP A 21 2.50 12.35 -1.98
C ASP A 21 1.89 10.96 -2.04
N ILE A 22 0.57 10.87 -2.06
CA ILE A 22 -0.09 9.60 -2.42
C ILE A 22 -0.36 9.63 -3.91
N LYS A 23 0.31 8.73 -4.62
CA LYS A 23 0.17 8.63 -6.06
C LYS A 23 -0.84 7.52 -6.39
N LYS A 24 -1.69 7.79 -7.37
CA LYS A 24 -2.67 6.83 -7.85
C LYS A 24 -2.29 6.38 -9.24
N SER A 25 -2.35 5.08 -9.49
CA SER A 25 -2.08 4.52 -10.81
C SER A 25 -2.99 3.33 -11.05
N GLU A 26 -2.78 2.64 -12.16
CA GLU A 26 -3.59 1.49 -12.52
C GLU A 26 -2.69 0.37 -13.01
N ILE A 27 -2.93 -0.86 -12.54
CA ILE A 27 -2.23 -2.04 -12.98
C ILE A 27 -3.27 -3.11 -13.28
N ASP A 28 -3.32 -3.57 -14.52
CA ASP A 28 -4.24 -4.63 -14.96
C ASP A 28 -5.71 -4.35 -14.59
N GLY A 29 -6.11 -3.09 -14.62
CA GLY A 29 -7.46 -2.70 -14.29
C GLY A 29 -7.70 -2.42 -12.81
N PHE A 30 -6.72 -2.67 -11.96
CA PHE A 30 -6.82 -2.39 -10.53
C PHE A 30 -6.25 -1.01 -10.22
N VAL A 31 -6.96 -0.26 -9.37
CA VAL A 31 -6.42 0.99 -8.86
C VAL A 31 -5.35 0.66 -7.84
N VAL A 32 -4.19 1.29 -7.97
CA VAL A 32 -3.04 1.05 -7.09
C VAL A 32 -2.59 2.39 -6.53
N TYR A 33 -2.43 2.44 -5.22
CA TYR A 33 -1.97 3.64 -4.54
C TYR A 33 -0.55 3.44 -4.02
N LEU A 34 0.20 4.51 -3.99
CA LEU A 34 1.59 4.51 -3.56
C LEU A 34 1.82 5.70 -2.64
N GLY A 35 2.23 5.45 -1.40
CA GLY A 35 2.65 6.51 -0.49
C GLY A 35 4.13 6.80 -0.70
N ARG A 36 4.52 8.07 -0.75
CA ARG A 36 5.89 8.44 -1.10
C ARG A 36 6.69 9.02 0.04
N ASP A 37 6.08 9.23 1.20
CA ASP A 37 6.78 9.62 2.41
C ASP A 37 6.13 8.96 3.62
N ALA A 38 6.75 9.14 4.78
CA ALA A 38 6.30 8.45 6.00
C ALA A 38 4.85 8.79 6.36
N LYS A 39 4.49 10.07 6.29
CA LYS A 39 3.11 10.48 6.61
C LYS A 39 2.12 9.96 5.60
N SER A 40 2.44 10.03 4.32
CA SER A 40 1.57 9.53 3.27
C SER A 40 1.40 8.03 3.36
N ASN A 41 2.46 7.30 3.71
CA ASN A 41 2.37 5.87 3.91
C ASN A 41 1.37 5.52 5.02
N ASP A 42 1.43 6.22 6.15
CA ASP A 42 0.49 6.00 7.24
C ASP A 42 -0.94 6.34 6.82
N HIS A 43 -1.12 7.48 6.19
CA HIS A 43 -2.44 7.90 5.75
C HIS A 43 -3.02 6.92 4.74
N LEU A 44 -2.22 6.49 3.78
CA LEU A 44 -2.64 5.51 2.80
C LEU A 44 -3.08 4.21 3.47
N THR A 45 -2.27 3.70 4.38
CA THR A 45 -2.50 2.40 4.99
C THR A 45 -3.70 2.41 5.94
N PHE A 46 -3.83 3.45 6.76
CA PHE A 46 -4.81 3.42 7.84
C PHE A 46 -6.06 4.26 7.58
N ASN A 47 -6.03 5.15 6.61
CA ASN A 47 -7.19 6.00 6.31
C ASN A 47 -7.76 5.81 4.91
N VAL A 48 -6.94 5.47 3.92
CA VAL A 48 -7.39 5.30 2.55
C VAL A 48 -7.73 3.85 2.24
N ALA A 49 -6.85 2.93 2.62
CA ALA A 49 -7.04 1.52 2.31
C ALA A 49 -8.20 0.94 3.10
N ASP A 50 -8.97 0.06 2.45
CA ASP A 50 -9.98 -0.74 3.12
C ASP A 50 -9.34 -2.03 3.64
N GLU A 51 -10.02 -2.70 4.58
CA GLU A 51 -9.47 -3.88 5.25
C GLU A 51 -9.11 -5.00 4.29
N GLU A 52 -9.86 -5.13 3.19
CA GLU A 52 -9.65 -6.21 2.23
C GLU A 52 -8.68 -5.84 1.10
N ASP A 53 -8.22 -4.60 1.06
CA ASP A 53 -7.24 -4.19 0.05
C ASP A 53 -5.91 -4.89 0.31
N ILE A 54 -5.13 -5.06 -0.74
CA ILE A 54 -3.81 -5.70 -0.63
C ILE A 54 -2.78 -4.61 -0.34
N TRP A 55 -2.12 -4.77 0.79
CA TRP A 55 -1.03 -3.89 1.23
C TRP A 55 0.30 -4.60 0.98
N MET A 56 1.32 -3.85 0.58
CA MET A 56 2.65 -4.43 0.40
C MET A 56 3.77 -3.44 0.64
N HIS A 57 4.94 -3.97 0.94
CA HIS A 57 6.13 -3.19 1.26
C HIS A 57 7.37 -4.06 1.06
N VAL A 58 8.46 -3.47 0.61
CA VAL A 58 9.73 -4.18 0.52
C VAL A 58 10.23 -4.47 1.93
N LYS A 59 10.62 -5.72 2.15
CA LYS A 59 11.06 -6.19 3.45
C LYS A 59 12.46 -5.68 3.77
N GLY A 60 12.64 -5.18 5.00
CA GLY A 60 13.95 -4.88 5.53
C GLY A 60 14.58 -3.56 5.13
N VAL A 61 13.95 -2.77 4.28
CA VAL A 61 14.46 -1.46 3.89
C VAL A 61 13.34 -0.44 3.84
N PRO A 62 13.64 0.85 3.98
CA PRO A 62 12.62 1.88 3.81
C PRO A 62 12.08 1.92 2.38
N GLY A 63 10.80 2.22 2.25
CA GLY A 63 10.17 2.33 0.95
C GLY A 63 8.71 2.69 1.05
N SER A 64 8.10 2.86 -0.10
CA SER A 64 6.69 3.20 -0.20
C SER A 64 5.80 2.03 0.21
N HIS A 65 4.71 2.36 0.90
CA HIS A 65 3.60 1.42 1.02
C HIS A 65 2.84 1.43 -0.30
N VAL A 66 2.45 0.27 -0.76
CA VAL A 66 1.66 0.11 -1.99
C VAL A 66 0.37 -0.59 -1.62
N VAL A 67 -0.74 -0.10 -2.14
CA VAL A 67 -2.05 -0.68 -1.85
C VAL A 67 -2.78 -0.92 -3.17
N ILE A 68 -3.21 -2.16 -3.38
CA ILE A 68 -4.07 -2.52 -4.51
C ILE A 68 -5.51 -2.48 -3.99
N ARG A 69 -6.33 -1.66 -4.62
CA ARG A 69 -7.74 -1.58 -4.26
C ARG A 69 -8.46 -2.84 -4.73
N VAL A 70 -9.10 -3.54 -3.79
CA VAL A 70 -9.84 -4.76 -4.10
C VAL A 70 -11.33 -4.48 -3.97
N ARG A 71 -12.07 -4.76 -5.02
CA ARG A 71 -13.53 -4.58 -5.05
C ARG A 71 -14.17 -5.95 -5.31
N GLU A 72 -14.62 -6.18 -6.53
CA GLU A 72 -15.32 -7.41 -6.88
C GLU A 72 -14.38 -8.56 -7.24
N ASN A 73 -13.26 -8.21 -7.85
CA ASN A 73 -12.30 -9.22 -8.32
C ASN A 73 -11.02 -9.15 -7.50
N LEU A 74 -10.40 -10.30 -7.32
CA LEU A 74 -9.09 -10.39 -6.66
C LEU A 74 -7.99 -10.25 -7.73
N PRO A 75 -6.89 -9.56 -7.39
CA PRO A 75 -5.77 -9.49 -8.31
C PRO A 75 -5.12 -10.86 -8.50
N THR A 76 -4.62 -11.10 -9.70
CA THR A 76 -3.90 -12.32 -10.01
C THR A 76 -2.47 -12.23 -9.48
N GLU A 77 -1.76 -13.36 -9.50
CA GLU A 77 -0.35 -13.36 -9.14
C GLU A 77 0.46 -12.41 -10.01
N THR A 78 0.13 -12.33 -11.29
CA THR A 78 0.80 -11.41 -12.22
C THR A 78 0.62 -9.96 -11.78
N THR A 79 -0.60 -9.59 -11.41
CA THR A 79 -0.88 -8.24 -10.92
C THR A 79 -0.13 -7.94 -9.63
N ILE A 80 -0.13 -8.90 -8.70
CA ILE A 80 0.60 -8.75 -7.44
C ILE A 80 2.09 -8.57 -7.71
N LYS A 81 2.66 -9.34 -8.63
CA LYS A 81 4.07 -9.21 -8.98
C LYS A 81 4.39 -7.84 -9.57
N LYS A 82 3.54 -7.34 -10.44
CA LYS A 82 3.72 -5.99 -11.01
C LYS A 82 3.69 -4.93 -9.94
N ALA A 83 2.77 -5.03 -8.98
CA ALA A 83 2.69 -4.10 -7.87
C ALA A 83 3.91 -4.22 -6.96
N ALA A 84 4.41 -5.45 -6.75
CA ALA A 84 5.62 -5.66 -5.97
C ALA A 84 6.84 -5.05 -6.63
N GLU A 85 6.91 -5.10 -7.96
CA GLU A 85 7.98 -4.43 -8.71
C GLU A 85 7.89 -2.92 -8.53
N LEU A 86 6.68 -2.37 -8.49
CA LEU A 86 6.48 -0.96 -8.21
C LEU A 86 6.97 -0.61 -6.80
N ALA A 87 6.69 -1.47 -5.82
CA ALA A 87 7.16 -1.27 -4.45
C ALA A 87 8.69 -1.25 -4.39
N LYS A 88 9.33 -2.20 -5.09
CA LYS A 88 10.81 -2.24 -5.15
C LYS A 88 11.38 -0.98 -5.77
N LYS A 89 10.80 -0.54 -6.89
CA LYS A 89 11.25 0.65 -7.59
C LYS A 89 11.19 1.91 -6.72
N ASN A 90 10.27 1.93 -5.78
CA ASN A 90 10.06 3.07 -4.88
C ASN A 90 10.56 2.78 -3.47
N SER A 91 11.66 2.06 -3.37
CA SER A 91 12.27 1.71 -2.08
C SER A 91 13.79 1.90 -2.16
N LYS A 92 14.43 1.74 -1.03
CA LYS A 92 15.90 1.76 -0.97
C LYS A 92 16.52 0.53 -1.65
N ALA A 93 15.71 -0.43 -2.06
CA ALA A 93 16.18 -1.61 -2.80
C ALA A 93 16.06 -1.44 -4.31
N LYS A 94 15.74 -0.25 -4.79
CA LYS A 94 15.45 -0.03 -6.23
C LYS A 94 16.58 -0.47 -7.16
N ASP A 95 17.81 -0.29 -6.73
CA ASP A 95 18.99 -0.62 -7.55
C ASP A 95 19.56 -2.00 -7.24
N LYS A 96 18.94 -2.75 -6.35
CA LYS A 96 19.37 -4.10 -6.05
C LYS A 96 18.81 -5.07 -7.08
N GLU A 97 19.56 -6.15 -7.32
CA GLU A 97 19.12 -7.15 -8.29
C GLU A 97 17.85 -7.85 -7.84
N HIS A 98 17.74 -8.08 -6.54
CA HIS A 98 16.59 -8.79 -5.97
C HIS A 98 16.09 -8.10 -4.72
N ALA A 99 14.81 -8.26 -4.44
CA ALA A 99 14.20 -7.81 -3.22
C ALA A 99 13.06 -8.75 -2.84
N THR A 100 12.74 -8.81 -1.56
CA THR A 100 11.57 -9.53 -1.07
C THR A 100 10.52 -8.50 -0.70
N VAL A 101 9.31 -8.70 -1.20
CA VAL A 101 8.16 -7.84 -0.89
C VAL A 101 7.18 -8.65 -0.07
N VAL A 102 6.80 -8.11 1.10
CA VAL A 102 5.75 -8.72 1.91
C VAL A 102 4.42 -8.11 1.48
N TYR A 103 3.39 -8.94 1.36
CA TYR A 103 2.05 -8.45 1.07
C TYR A 103 1.01 -9.23 1.87
N CYS A 104 -0.09 -8.56 2.16
CA CYS A 104 -1.20 -9.15 2.90
C CYS A 104 -2.42 -8.25 2.74
N GLN A 105 -3.56 -8.72 3.20
CA GLN A 105 -4.71 -7.82 3.31
C GLN A 105 -4.38 -6.75 4.34
N ARG A 106 -4.86 -5.54 4.09
CA ARG A 106 -4.55 -4.40 4.97
C ARG A 106 -4.96 -4.64 6.42
N LYS A 107 -5.99 -5.43 6.66
CA LYS A 107 -6.45 -5.71 8.03
C LYS A 107 -5.38 -6.40 8.89
N PHE A 108 -4.36 -6.96 8.29
CA PHE A 108 -3.25 -7.60 9.01
C PHE A 108 -2.08 -6.66 9.26
N VAL A 109 -2.25 -5.38 8.97
CA VAL A 109 -1.25 -4.36 9.23
C VAL A 109 -1.74 -3.48 10.37
N LYS A 110 -0.94 -3.37 11.42
CA LYS A 110 -1.30 -2.63 12.64
C LYS A 110 -0.24 -1.57 12.93
N LYS A 111 -0.60 -0.65 13.81
CA LYS A 111 0.33 0.35 14.29
C LYS A 111 0.25 0.37 15.81
N ASP A 112 1.36 0.00 16.45
CA ASP A 112 1.42 0.04 17.92
C ASP A 112 1.69 1.47 18.39
N PRO A 113 1.25 1.82 19.62
CA PRO A 113 1.58 3.12 20.18
C PRO A 113 3.09 3.32 20.23
N GLY A 114 3.53 4.52 19.89
CA GLY A 114 4.95 4.85 19.90
C GLY A 114 5.68 4.58 18.60
N MET A 115 5.05 3.93 17.63
CA MET A 115 5.68 3.77 16.32
C MET A 115 5.68 5.09 15.57
N ASN A 116 6.77 5.35 14.86
CA ASN A 116 6.91 6.55 14.05
C ASN A 116 6.05 6.47 12.79
N ASP A 117 5.85 7.61 12.15
CA ASP A 117 5.15 7.65 10.87
C ASP A 117 5.82 6.68 9.90
N GLY A 118 5.02 5.94 9.17
CA GLY A 118 5.50 4.97 8.19
C GLY A 118 5.89 3.62 8.76
N GLN A 119 6.09 3.50 10.06
CA GLN A 119 6.37 2.22 10.69
C GLN A 119 5.09 1.47 10.97
N VAL A 120 5.08 0.17 10.72
CA VAL A 120 3.90 -0.66 10.94
C VAL A 120 4.32 -2.02 11.48
N LYS A 121 3.35 -2.72 12.03
CA LYS A 121 3.52 -4.09 12.49
C LYS A 121 2.70 -4.99 11.59
N VAL A 122 3.35 -5.93 10.94
CA VAL A 122 2.68 -6.86 10.02
C VAL A 122 2.46 -8.20 10.71
N ASP A 123 1.28 -8.75 10.58
CA ASP A 123 0.99 -10.10 11.03
C ASP A 123 1.56 -11.08 10.01
N TYR A 124 2.78 -11.53 10.23
CA TYR A 124 3.48 -12.37 9.26
C TYR A 124 2.88 -13.77 9.10
N VAL A 125 2.04 -14.20 10.05
CA VAL A 125 1.33 -15.47 9.91
C VAL A 125 0.35 -15.41 8.74
N ASN A 126 -0.23 -14.24 8.52
CA ASN A 126 -1.23 -14.01 7.49
C ASN A 126 -0.67 -13.23 6.29
N ALA A 127 0.64 -13.15 6.17
CA ALA A 127 1.28 -12.42 5.08
C ALA A 127 2.04 -13.39 4.18
N HIS A 128 2.36 -12.90 3.00
CA HIS A 128 3.08 -13.66 1.98
C HIS A 128 4.29 -12.87 1.53
N ASP A 129 5.34 -13.58 1.16
CA ASP A 129 6.53 -12.97 0.58
C ASP A 129 6.57 -13.28 -0.91
N ILE A 130 6.99 -12.30 -1.69
CA ILE A 130 7.26 -12.51 -3.11
C ILE A 130 8.65 -11.97 -3.41
N ASN A 131 9.46 -12.78 -4.08
CA ASN A 131 10.81 -12.39 -4.46
C ASN A 131 10.81 -11.86 -5.88
N ILE A 132 11.41 -10.71 -6.06
CA ILE A 132 11.45 -10.06 -7.38
C ILE A 132 12.85 -9.53 -7.70
#